data_9574404cb567c18882f50472f41c0aac
#
_entry.id   9574404cb567c18882f50472f41c0aac
#
_cell.length_a   1.000
_cell.length_b   1.000
_cell.length_c   1.000
_cell.angle_alpha   90.00
_cell.angle_beta   90.00
_cell.angle_gamma   90.00
#
_symmetry.space_group_name_H-M   'P 1'
#
loop_
_entity.id
_entity.type
_entity.pdbx_description
1 polymer ?
#
loop_
_entity_poly.entity_id
_entity_poly.type
_entity_poly.pdbx_seq_one_letter_code
_entity_poly.pdbx_strand_id
1 'polypeptide(L)'
;SSNRKIYELGIESIPSESECYPAKLAHGHVTWLIKQGVPFIFYPALFYERNETPDANNHYNCPMVTSYAENIKNNVEELTEFDVHFMNPFFAFTNEEVLTKQLIVEFGKEYDISSVEVQKAAHAAWEELLASRRDMEKKGEETIAWLKEHERHGIVLAGRPYHVDPEINHGIPELITSYGFAVLTEDSISHLADAERPLIVTDQWMYHSRLYRAATYVKNSECLDLIQLNSFGCGLDAVTTD
;
A
#
# COMPACT_ATOMS: atom_id res chain seq x y z
N SER A 1 12.19 8.20 3.63
CA SER A 1 11.24 7.67 4.60
C SER A 1 10.47 8.81 5.24
N SER A 2 9.26 8.54 5.67
CA SER A 2 8.43 9.50 6.38
C SER A 2 9.01 9.83 7.76
N ASN A 3 8.72 11.02 8.22
CA ASN A 3 9.04 11.48 9.57
C ASN A 3 8.18 12.72 9.89
N ARG A 4 8.19 13.15 11.14
CA ARG A 4 7.43 14.31 11.60
C ARG A 4 7.65 15.59 10.76
N LYS A 5 8.88 15.83 10.27
CA LYS A 5 9.18 17.01 9.43
C LYS A 5 8.48 16.93 8.09
N ILE A 6 8.35 15.74 7.50
CA ILE A 6 7.60 15.55 6.25
C ILE A 6 6.12 15.88 6.49
N TYR A 7 5.53 15.39 7.57
CA TYR A 7 4.16 15.73 7.94
C TYR A 7 3.97 17.27 8.07
N GLU A 8 4.86 17.94 8.77
CA GLU A 8 4.80 19.38 8.99
C GLU A 8 4.88 20.21 7.71
N LEU A 9 5.58 19.71 6.67
CA LEU A 9 5.62 20.36 5.37
C LEU A 9 4.27 20.38 4.65
N GLY A 10 3.39 19.42 4.91
CA GLY A 10 2.10 19.30 4.23
C GLY A 10 0.92 19.87 5.01
N ILE A 11 1.10 20.30 6.27
CA ILE A 11 0.00 20.67 7.17
C ILE A 11 -0.96 21.69 6.55
N GLU A 12 -0.44 22.72 5.90
CA GLU A 12 -1.24 23.83 5.34
C GLU A 12 -2.15 23.40 4.17
N SER A 13 -1.81 22.28 3.50
CA SER A 13 -2.56 21.77 2.35
C SER A 13 -3.52 20.63 2.70
N ILE A 14 -3.57 20.18 3.97
CA ILE A 14 -4.49 19.12 4.41
C ILE A 14 -5.90 19.69 4.52
N PRO A 15 -6.87 19.25 3.69
CA PRO A 15 -8.19 19.88 3.65
C PRO A 15 -9.10 19.51 4.83
N SER A 16 -8.78 18.43 5.56
CA SER A 16 -9.58 17.97 6.68
C SER A 16 -8.76 17.26 7.74
N GLU A 17 -9.00 17.56 9.01
CA GLU A 17 -8.40 16.85 10.14
C GLU A 17 -8.83 15.37 10.22
N SER A 18 -9.98 15.02 9.64
CA SER A 18 -10.49 13.65 9.61
C SER A 18 -9.81 12.75 8.58
N GLU A 19 -8.94 13.27 7.73
CA GLU A 19 -8.14 12.44 6.86
C GLU A 19 -7.23 11.50 7.65
N CYS A 20 -7.05 10.28 7.13
CA CYS A 20 -6.13 9.34 7.73
C CYS A 20 -4.69 9.84 7.64
N TYR A 21 -3.86 9.47 8.62
CA TYR A 21 -2.48 9.95 8.73
C TYR A 21 -1.62 9.70 7.49
N PRO A 22 -1.74 8.54 6.79
CA PRO A 22 -1.03 8.33 5.51
C PRO A 22 -1.39 9.35 4.42
N ALA A 23 -2.66 9.77 4.33
CA ALA A 23 -3.08 10.83 3.40
C ALA A 23 -2.39 12.15 3.72
N LYS A 24 -2.33 12.52 4.99
CA LYS A 24 -1.63 13.72 5.46
C LYS A 24 -0.14 13.70 5.14
N LEU A 25 0.51 12.55 5.32
CA LEU A 25 1.92 12.37 4.95
C LEU A 25 2.17 12.52 3.45
N ALA A 26 1.24 12.09 2.60
CA ALA A 26 1.35 12.22 1.16
C ALA A 26 1.47 13.69 0.72
N HIS A 27 0.71 14.60 1.34
CA HIS A 27 0.85 16.05 1.13
C HIS A 27 2.27 16.52 1.42
N GLY A 28 2.82 16.14 2.57
CA GLY A 28 4.17 16.50 2.97
C GLY A 28 5.25 15.97 2.03
N HIS A 29 5.11 14.76 1.53
CA HIS A 29 6.04 14.18 0.56
C HIS A 29 6.04 14.95 -0.77
N VAL A 30 4.87 15.34 -1.27
CA VAL A 30 4.77 16.13 -2.51
C VAL A 30 5.36 17.50 -2.30
N THR A 31 5.00 18.20 -1.22
CA THR A 31 5.60 19.51 -0.87
C THR A 31 7.13 19.41 -0.72
N TRP A 32 7.64 18.32 -0.15
CA TRP A 32 9.07 18.08 -0.06
C TRP A 32 9.74 17.98 -1.44
N LEU A 33 9.14 17.22 -2.37
CA LEU A 33 9.65 17.09 -3.75
C LEU A 33 9.68 18.45 -4.46
N ILE A 34 8.63 19.25 -4.31
CA ILE A 34 8.58 20.62 -4.87
C ILE A 34 9.72 21.46 -4.34
N LYS A 35 9.97 21.44 -3.02
CA LYS A 35 11.09 22.16 -2.39
C LYS A 35 12.48 21.67 -2.81
N GLN A 36 12.59 20.42 -3.34
CA GLN A 36 13.83 19.95 -3.98
C GLN A 36 13.98 20.44 -5.43
N GLY A 37 13.02 21.20 -5.95
CA GLY A 37 13.04 21.72 -7.32
C GLY A 37 12.69 20.68 -8.38
N VAL A 38 11.90 19.66 -8.04
CA VAL A 38 11.44 18.66 -9.00
C VAL A 38 10.41 19.29 -9.93
N PRO A 39 10.65 19.34 -11.26
CA PRO A 39 9.74 20.02 -12.18
C PRO A 39 8.56 19.15 -12.63
N PHE A 40 8.61 17.84 -12.36
CA PHE A 40 7.61 16.87 -12.79
C PHE A 40 7.34 15.85 -11.68
N ILE A 41 6.07 15.62 -11.38
CA ILE A 41 5.63 14.60 -10.43
C ILE A 41 4.58 13.73 -11.10
N PHE A 42 4.84 12.41 -11.19
CA PHE A 42 3.88 11.41 -11.64
C PHE A 42 3.26 10.71 -10.43
N TYR A 43 1.98 10.98 -10.18
CA TYR A 43 1.24 10.41 -9.06
C TYR A 43 -0.13 9.88 -9.52
N PRO A 44 -0.19 8.66 -10.07
CA PRO A 44 -1.45 8.11 -10.58
C PRO A 44 -2.43 7.80 -9.45
N ALA A 45 -3.72 7.98 -9.74
CA ALA A 45 -4.82 7.52 -8.91
C ALA A 45 -5.17 6.07 -9.27
N LEU A 46 -4.95 5.14 -8.34
CA LEU A 46 -5.20 3.71 -8.55
C LEU A 46 -6.51 3.31 -7.86
N PHE A 47 -7.53 2.96 -8.62
CA PHE A 47 -8.83 2.55 -8.07
C PHE A 47 -9.04 1.03 -8.05
N TYR A 48 -8.44 0.28 -8.97
CA TYR A 48 -8.40 -1.16 -8.98
C TYR A 48 -6.99 -1.68 -8.73
N GLU A 49 -6.87 -2.65 -7.86
CA GLU A 49 -5.67 -3.44 -7.64
C GLU A 49 -5.76 -4.78 -8.38
N ARG A 50 -4.71 -5.59 -8.32
CA ARG A 50 -4.72 -6.96 -8.84
C ARG A 50 -5.70 -7.81 -8.06
N ASN A 51 -6.39 -8.72 -8.74
CA ASN A 51 -7.23 -9.70 -8.07
C ASN A 51 -6.37 -10.84 -7.51
N GLU A 52 -5.99 -10.73 -6.24
CA GLU A 52 -5.20 -11.72 -5.52
C GLU A 52 -6.05 -12.73 -4.75
N THR A 53 -7.35 -12.47 -4.64
CA THR A 53 -8.33 -13.28 -3.92
C THR A 53 -9.53 -13.53 -4.84
N PRO A 54 -9.51 -14.62 -5.64
CA PRO A 54 -10.51 -14.85 -6.68
C PRO A 54 -11.96 -14.94 -6.19
N ASP A 55 -12.15 -15.30 -4.93
CA ASP A 55 -13.47 -15.42 -4.26
C ASP A 55 -13.89 -14.13 -3.52
N ALA A 56 -13.08 -13.06 -3.57
CA ALA A 56 -13.50 -11.75 -3.08
C ALA A 56 -14.56 -11.13 -4.01
N ASN A 57 -15.42 -10.30 -3.44
CA ASN A 57 -16.47 -9.62 -4.20
C ASN A 57 -15.91 -8.58 -5.17
N ASN A 58 -14.77 -7.97 -4.82
CA ASN A 58 -14.06 -7.01 -5.65
C ASN A 58 -12.61 -6.85 -5.19
N HIS A 59 -11.83 -6.02 -5.93
CA HIS A 59 -10.42 -5.75 -5.65
C HIS A 59 -10.11 -4.26 -5.75
N TYR A 60 -10.98 -3.43 -5.21
CA TYR A 60 -10.80 -1.99 -5.15
C TYR A 60 -9.63 -1.60 -4.23
N ASN A 61 -9.09 -0.41 -4.49
CA ASN A 61 -8.30 0.30 -3.51
C ASN A 61 -9.22 1.07 -2.54
N CYS A 62 -8.67 1.49 -1.41
CA CYS A 62 -9.37 2.38 -0.49
C CYS A 62 -9.73 3.70 -1.21
N PRO A 63 -10.95 4.25 -1.06
CA PRO A 63 -11.35 5.52 -1.68
C PRO A 63 -10.40 6.67 -1.36
N MET A 64 -9.86 6.74 -0.14
CA MET A 64 -8.88 7.76 0.23
C MET A 64 -7.58 7.62 -0.57
N VAL A 65 -7.05 6.40 -0.71
CA VAL A 65 -5.85 6.13 -1.52
C VAL A 65 -6.10 6.48 -2.99
N THR A 66 -7.26 6.11 -3.52
CA THR A 66 -7.66 6.47 -4.89
C THR A 66 -7.69 7.98 -5.11
N SER A 67 -8.10 8.74 -4.09
CA SER A 67 -8.26 10.19 -4.19
C SER A 67 -7.02 10.99 -3.82
N TYR A 68 -5.95 10.38 -3.30
CA TYR A 68 -4.74 11.11 -2.86
C TYR A 68 -4.22 12.10 -3.91
N ALA A 69 -4.06 11.64 -5.14
CA ALA A 69 -3.49 12.46 -6.21
C ALA A 69 -4.37 13.68 -6.54
N GLU A 70 -5.70 13.49 -6.60
CA GLU A 70 -6.64 14.57 -6.84
C GLU A 70 -6.72 15.54 -5.65
N ASN A 71 -6.70 15.01 -4.45
CA ASN A 71 -6.72 15.81 -3.23
C ASN A 71 -5.47 16.69 -3.15
N ILE A 72 -4.29 16.13 -3.36
CA ILE A 72 -3.03 16.86 -3.39
C ILE A 72 -3.02 17.93 -4.48
N LYS A 73 -3.42 17.58 -5.70
CA LYS A 73 -3.46 18.51 -6.84
C LYS A 73 -4.29 19.75 -6.57
N ASN A 74 -5.41 19.59 -5.83
CA ASN A 74 -6.35 20.68 -5.58
C ASN A 74 -6.05 21.48 -4.30
N ASN A 75 -5.14 21.02 -3.44
CA ASN A 75 -4.88 21.65 -2.14
C ASN A 75 -3.41 22.05 -1.92
N VAL A 76 -2.47 21.54 -2.71
CA VAL A 76 -1.05 21.96 -2.63
C VAL A 76 -0.81 23.12 -3.59
N GLU A 77 -0.91 24.34 -3.08
CA GLU A 77 -0.77 25.58 -3.88
C GLU A 77 0.61 25.70 -4.55
N GLU A 78 1.64 25.17 -3.90
CA GLU A 78 3.03 25.20 -4.42
C GLU A 78 3.17 24.47 -5.78
N LEU A 79 2.29 23.55 -6.14
CA LEU A 79 2.28 22.94 -7.48
C LEU A 79 2.10 24.02 -8.56
N THR A 80 1.22 25.00 -8.33
CA THR A 80 0.97 26.11 -9.24
C THR A 80 2.03 27.21 -9.07
N GLU A 81 2.41 27.55 -7.84
CA GLU A 81 3.38 28.61 -7.53
C GLU A 81 4.74 28.34 -8.16
N PHE A 82 5.21 27.08 -8.14
CA PHE A 82 6.50 26.67 -8.69
C PHE A 82 6.41 26.05 -10.10
N ASP A 83 5.25 26.14 -10.76
CA ASP A 83 5.02 25.60 -12.11
C ASP A 83 5.41 24.11 -12.25
N VAL A 84 5.04 23.30 -11.26
CA VAL A 84 5.33 21.86 -11.25
C VAL A 84 4.31 21.11 -12.07
N HIS A 85 4.76 20.40 -13.10
CA HIS A 85 3.88 19.53 -13.87
C HIS A 85 3.46 18.31 -13.03
N PHE A 86 2.20 18.29 -12.58
CA PHE A 86 1.63 17.21 -11.77
C PHE A 86 0.70 16.32 -12.60
N MET A 87 1.21 15.15 -12.98
CA MET A 87 0.49 14.16 -13.80
C MET A 87 -0.18 13.11 -12.91
N ASN A 88 -1.51 13.11 -12.87
CA ASN A 88 -2.31 12.27 -11.96
C ASN A 88 -3.43 11.47 -12.65
N PRO A 89 -3.12 10.67 -13.67
CA PRO A 89 -4.13 9.89 -14.38
C PRO A 89 -4.76 8.81 -13.49
N PHE A 90 -6.00 8.42 -13.81
CA PHE A 90 -6.67 7.28 -13.19
C PHE A 90 -6.27 5.99 -13.90
N PHE A 91 -5.72 5.04 -13.16
CA PHE A 91 -5.32 3.74 -13.68
C PHE A 91 -6.02 2.59 -12.94
N ALA A 92 -6.27 1.51 -13.69
CA ALA A 92 -6.64 0.22 -13.16
C ALA A 92 -5.41 -0.70 -13.17
N PHE A 93 -5.00 -1.13 -11.99
CA PHE A 93 -3.83 -2.00 -11.81
C PHE A 93 -4.19 -3.49 -11.90
N THR A 94 -5.31 -3.82 -12.57
CA THR A 94 -5.90 -5.17 -12.63
C THR A 94 -4.94 -6.20 -13.23
N ASN A 95 -4.27 -5.85 -14.34
CA ASN A 95 -3.25 -6.66 -15.00
C ASN A 95 -2.33 -5.79 -15.86
N GLU A 96 -1.22 -6.38 -16.29
CA GLU A 96 -0.20 -5.70 -17.09
C GLU A 96 -0.76 -5.12 -18.40
N GLU A 97 -1.62 -5.85 -19.11
CA GLU A 97 -2.16 -5.42 -20.40
C GLU A 97 -3.02 -4.16 -20.26
N VAL A 98 -3.91 -4.13 -19.28
CA VAL A 98 -4.77 -2.97 -19.00
C VAL A 98 -3.95 -1.76 -18.63
N LEU A 99 -3.02 -1.92 -17.69
CA LEU A 99 -2.14 -0.83 -17.24
C LEU A 99 -1.29 -0.30 -18.41
N THR A 100 -0.68 -1.19 -19.20
CA THR A 100 0.17 -0.81 -20.32
C THR A 100 -0.60 0.00 -21.37
N LYS A 101 -1.84 -0.39 -21.71
CA LYS A 101 -2.69 0.37 -22.63
C LYS A 101 -2.99 1.78 -22.09
N GLN A 102 -3.26 1.91 -20.82
CA GLN A 102 -3.51 3.20 -20.19
C GLN A 102 -2.25 4.07 -20.17
N LEU A 103 -1.08 3.49 -19.85
CA LEU A 103 0.20 4.20 -19.88
C LEU A 103 0.55 4.70 -21.29
N ILE A 104 0.33 3.89 -22.35
CA ILE A 104 0.55 4.30 -23.74
C ILE A 104 -0.31 5.52 -24.09
N VAL A 105 -1.58 5.52 -23.67
CA VAL A 105 -2.48 6.65 -23.95
C VAL A 105 -2.03 7.90 -23.21
N GLU A 106 -1.71 7.81 -21.92
CA GLU A 106 -1.35 8.97 -21.11
C GLU A 106 0.01 9.55 -21.52
N PHE A 107 1.04 8.74 -21.65
CA PHE A 107 2.37 9.22 -22.08
C PHE A 107 2.40 9.65 -23.55
N GLY A 108 1.60 9.01 -24.40
CA GLY A 108 1.46 9.41 -25.82
C GLY A 108 0.78 10.75 -26.04
N LYS A 109 0.00 11.26 -25.06
CA LYS A 109 -0.61 12.61 -25.14
C LYS A 109 0.38 13.74 -24.94
N GLU A 110 1.37 13.52 -24.07
CA GLU A 110 2.24 14.60 -23.58
C GLU A 110 3.69 14.45 -24.03
N TYR A 111 4.11 13.24 -24.37
CA TYR A 111 5.50 12.94 -24.69
C TYR A 111 5.62 12.19 -26.02
N ASP A 112 6.70 12.43 -26.75
CA ASP A 112 7.04 11.68 -27.97
C ASP A 112 7.72 10.34 -27.61
N ILE A 113 7.01 9.52 -26.84
CA ILE A 113 7.47 8.19 -26.42
C ILE A 113 6.74 7.13 -27.21
N SER A 114 7.49 6.23 -27.83
CA SER A 114 6.90 5.15 -28.63
C SER A 114 6.12 4.15 -27.76
N SER A 115 5.02 3.60 -28.29
CA SER A 115 4.25 2.56 -27.60
C SER A 115 5.10 1.33 -27.25
N VAL A 116 6.10 1.01 -28.08
CA VAL A 116 7.04 -0.10 -27.84
C VAL A 116 7.92 0.16 -26.61
N GLU A 117 8.35 1.39 -26.43
CA GLU A 117 9.16 1.78 -25.24
C GLU A 117 8.32 1.70 -23.97
N VAL A 118 7.09 2.24 -23.99
CA VAL A 118 6.15 2.15 -22.87
C VAL A 118 5.86 0.67 -22.54
N GLN A 119 5.62 -0.19 -23.54
CA GLN A 119 5.39 -1.61 -23.32
C GLN A 119 6.57 -2.28 -22.63
N LYS A 120 7.79 -2.03 -23.10
CA LYS A 120 9.00 -2.60 -22.47
C LYS A 120 9.19 -2.13 -21.02
N ALA A 121 8.98 -0.85 -20.75
CA ALA A 121 9.10 -0.29 -19.41
C ALA A 121 8.02 -0.85 -18.47
N ALA A 122 6.77 -0.92 -18.93
CA ALA A 122 5.66 -1.49 -18.17
C ALA A 122 5.89 -2.97 -17.86
N HIS A 123 6.35 -3.76 -18.83
CA HIS A 123 6.68 -5.17 -18.63
C HIS A 123 7.79 -5.35 -17.61
N ALA A 124 8.89 -4.60 -17.73
CA ALA A 124 9.98 -4.68 -16.77
C ALA A 124 9.55 -4.32 -15.34
N ALA A 125 8.73 -3.27 -15.19
CA ALA A 125 8.18 -2.87 -13.90
C ALA A 125 7.20 -3.91 -13.33
N TRP A 126 6.39 -4.55 -14.19
CA TRP A 126 5.47 -5.60 -13.77
C TRP A 126 6.19 -6.86 -13.29
N GLU A 127 7.22 -7.30 -14.02
CA GLU A 127 8.04 -8.44 -13.60
C GLU A 127 8.78 -8.17 -12.28
N GLU A 128 9.29 -6.95 -12.06
CA GLU A 128 9.92 -6.57 -10.80
C GLU A 128 8.92 -6.55 -9.64
N LEU A 129 7.70 -6.05 -9.87
CA LEU A 129 6.63 -6.10 -8.89
C LEU A 129 6.32 -7.53 -8.46
N LEU A 130 6.21 -8.46 -9.43
CA LEU A 130 5.97 -9.88 -9.15
C LEU A 130 7.16 -10.55 -8.47
N ALA A 131 8.39 -10.19 -8.85
CA ALA A 131 9.60 -10.70 -8.23
C ALA A 131 9.72 -10.27 -6.76
N SER A 132 9.55 -8.98 -6.49
CA SER A 132 9.54 -8.42 -5.13
C SER A 132 8.51 -9.10 -4.23
N ARG A 133 7.31 -9.39 -4.78
CA ARG A 133 6.28 -10.10 -4.05
C ARG A 133 6.69 -11.53 -3.70
N ARG A 134 7.21 -12.28 -4.70
CA ARG A 134 7.73 -13.64 -4.45
C ARG A 134 8.83 -13.66 -3.39
N ASP A 135 9.69 -12.64 -3.37
CA ASP A 135 10.75 -12.53 -2.36
C ASP A 135 10.18 -12.31 -0.95
N MET A 136 9.15 -11.48 -0.80
CA MET A 136 8.45 -11.29 0.47
C MET A 136 7.75 -12.57 0.95
N GLU A 137 7.02 -13.23 0.07
CA GLU A 137 6.35 -14.51 0.35
C GLU A 137 7.34 -15.58 0.79
N LYS A 138 8.42 -15.75 0.02
CA LYS A 138 9.52 -16.68 0.36
C LYS A 138 10.14 -16.35 1.71
N LYS A 139 10.37 -15.06 2.00
CA LYS A 139 10.93 -14.65 3.29
C LYS A 139 9.98 -14.95 4.45
N GLY A 140 8.68 -14.80 4.25
CA GLY A 140 7.65 -15.21 5.20
C GLY A 140 7.72 -16.72 5.50
N GLU A 141 7.74 -17.55 4.45
CA GLU A 141 7.85 -19.01 4.58
C GLU A 141 9.15 -19.45 5.30
N GLU A 142 10.29 -18.87 4.92
CA GLU A 142 11.59 -19.12 5.56
C GLU A 142 11.55 -18.75 7.06
N THR A 143 10.91 -17.63 7.39
CA THR A 143 10.79 -17.18 8.77
C THR A 143 9.91 -18.12 9.59
N ILE A 144 8.76 -18.57 9.04
CA ILE A 144 7.89 -19.54 9.70
C ILE A 144 8.60 -20.87 9.93
N ALA A 145 9.34 -21.36 8.94
CA ALA A 145 10.14 -22.57 9.07
C ALA A 145 11.17 -22.46 10.19
N TRP A 146 11.88 -21.34 10.24
CA TRP A 146 12.86 -21.04 11.29
C TRP A 146 12.22 -20.99 12.69
N LEU A 147 11.05 -20.33 12.82
CA LEU A 147 10.31 -20.26 14.10
C LEU A 147 9.95 -21.66 14.62
N LYS A 148 9.46 -22.54 13.74
CA LYS A 148 9.11 -23.93 14.10
C LYS A 148 10.34 -24.73 14.49
N GLU A 149 11.44 -24.65 13.75
CA GLU A 149 12.68 -25.35 14.03
C GLU A 149 13.31 -24.97 15.38
N HIS A 150 13.18 -23.67 15.76
CA HIS A 150 13.81 -23.14 16.97
C HIS A 150 12.84 -22.98 18.15
N GLU A 151 11.63 -23.51 18.03
CA GLU A 151 10.58 -23.37 19.05
C GLU A 151 10.36 -21.90 19.49
N ARG A 152 10.35 -20.99 18.51
CA ARG A 152 10.18 -19.57 18.71
C ARG A 152 8.80 -19.14 18.24
N HIS A 153 8.40 -17.93 18.68
CA HIS A 153 7.12 -17.33 18.37
C HIS A 153 7.30 -16.06 17.56
N GLY A 154 6.34 -15.79 16.67
CA GLY A 154 6.33 -14.60 15.82
C GLY A 154 4.98 -13.87 15.89
N ILE A 155 5.02 -12.59 15.54
CA ILE A 155 3.85 -11.72 15.45
C ILE A 155 3.68 -11.34 13.98
N VAL A 156 2.50 -11.59 13.44
CA VAL A 156 2.07 -11.02 12.16
C VAL A 156 1.50 -9.65 12.43
N LEU A 157 2.26 -8.62 12.05
CA LEU A 157 1.83 -7.23 12.13
C LEU A 157 0.99 -6.93 10.90
N ALA A 158 -0.31 -7.17 11.03
CA ALA A 158 -1.28 -7.02 9.96
C ALA A 158 -1.71 -5.56 9.81
N GLY A 159 -1.78 -5.09 8.57
CA GLY A 159 -2.18 -3.73 8.28
C GLY A 159 -2.23 -3.49 6.78
N ARG A 160 -2.20 -2.23 6.40
CA ARG A 160 -2.07 -1.84 4.99
C ARG A 160 -0.60 -1.55 4.67
N PRO A 161 -0.21 -1.50 3.38
CA PRO A 161 1.19 -1.29 3.01
C PRO A 161 1.88 -0.12 3.72
N TYR A 162 1.16 0.96 4.00
CA TYR A 162 1.73 2.13 4.70
C TYR A 162 2.05 1.88 6.19
N HIS A 163 1.51 0.83 6.82
CA HIS A 163 1.83 0.51 8.22
C HIS A 163 3.27 0.00 8.43
N VAL A 164 4.01 -0.30 7.35
CA VAL A 164 5.46 -0.57 7.45
C VAL A 164 6.30 0.70 7.53
N ASP A 165 5.70 1.89 7.28
CA ASP A 165 6.40 3.17 7.39
C ASP A 165 6.66 3.50 8.87
N PRO A 166 7.92 3.85 9.26
CA PRO A 166 8.29 4.07 10.66
C PRO A 166 7.58 5.27 11.31
N GLU A 167 7.16 6.28 10.56
CA GLU A 167 6.37 7.40 11.09
C GLU A 167 4.92 6.95 11.41
N ILE A 168 4.40 5.96 10.68
CA ILE A 168 3.03 5.48 10.85
C ILE A 168 2.96 4.40 11.93
N ASN A 169 3.95 3.49 12.00
CA ASN A 169 3.95 2.40 12.96
C ASN A 169 4.52 2.76 14.35
N HIS A 170 5.11 3.96 14.49
CA HIS A 170 5.62 4.47 15.76
C HIS A 170 6.60 3.54 16.50
N GLY A 171 7.36 2.72 15.79
CA GLY A 171 8.34 1.80 16.37
C GLY A 171 7.71 0.52 16.96
N ILE A 172 6.49 0.17 16.58
CA ILE A 172 5.84 -1.08 17.03
C ILE A 172 6.64 -2.32 16.61
N PRO A 173 7.18 -2.44 15.37
CA PRO A 173 8.00 -3.59 14.99
C PRO A 173 9.23 -3.75 15.87
N GLU A 174 9.93 -2.65 16.20
CA GLU A 174 11.10 -2.63 17.06
C GLU A 174 10.75 -3.03 18.50
N LEU A 175 9.59 -2.58 19.00
CA LEU A 175 9.08 -2.98 20.29
C LEU A 175 8.83 -4.48 20.37
N ILE A 176 8.14 -5.05 19.37
CA ILE A 176 7.85 -6.48 19.30
C ILE A 176 9.15 -7.31 19.26
N THR A 177 10.11 -6.90 18.43
CA THR A 177 11.41 -7.60 18.35
C THR A 177 12.22 -7.48 19.63
N SER A 178 12.07 -6.39 20.38
CA SER A 178 12.73 -6.23 21.70
C SER A 178 12.26 -7.25 22.74
N TYR A 179 11.07 -7.80 22.57
CA TYR A 179 10.55 -8.89 23.40
C TYR A 179 10.97 -10.29 22.91
N GLY A 180 11.76 -10.36 21.84
CA GLY A 180 12.28 -11.62 21.29
C GLY A 180 11.35 -12.33 20.30
N PHE A 181 10.29 -11.68 19.85
CA PHE A 181 9.42 -12.20 18.79
C PHE A 181 9.95 -11.82 17.40
N ALA A 182 9.75 -12.69 16.42
CA ALA A 182 9.90 -12.30 15.02
C ALA A 182 8.68 -11.48 14.58
N VAL A 183 8.90 -10.55 13.64
CA VAL A 183 7.82 -9.76 13.04
C VAL A 183 7.68 -10.15 11.57
N LEU A 184 6.47 -10.50 11.17
CA LEU A 184 6.07 -10.74 9.79
C LEU A 184 4.99 -9.72 9.42
N THR A 185 4.80 -9.49 8.12
CA THR A 185 3.69 -8.68 7.59
C THR A 185 2.63 -9.59 6.95
N GLU A 186 1.40 -9.10 6.82
CA GLU A 186 0.30 -9.89 6.23
C GLU A 186 0.59 -10.33 4.80
N ASP A 187 1.27 -9.52 4.01
CA ASP A 187 1.59 -9.82 2.61
C ASP A 187 2.66 -10.91 2.47
N SER A 188 3.47 -11.13 3.50
CA SER A 188 4.47 -12.21 3.51
C SER A 188 3.87 -13.60 3.76
N ILE A 189 2.62 -13.69 4.23
CA ILE A 189 1.98 -14.97 4.61
C ILE A 189 0.57 -15.17 4.05
N SER A 190 -0.07 -14.13 3.52
CA SER A 190 -1.47 -14.19 3.06
C SER A 190 -1.72 -15.21 1.95
N HIS A 191 -0.69 -15.59 1.18
CA HIS A 191 -0.77 -16.62 0.14
C HIS A 191 -0.89 -18.04 0.69
N LEU A 192 -0.64 -18.25 1.99
CA LEU A 192 -0.63 -19.58 2.63
C LEU A 192 -2.01 -20.07 3.06
N ALA A 193 -3.05 -19.24 3.00
CA ALA A 193 -4.42 -19.63 3.29
C ALA A 193 -5.44 -18.83 2.48
N ASP A 194 -6.61 -19.41 2.26
CA ASP A 194 -7.78 -18.69 1.78
C ASP A 194 -8.54 -18.09 2.96
N ALA A 195 -9.27 -16.99 2.71
CA ALA A 195 -10.06 -16.34 3.75
C ALA A 195 -11.20 -17.26 4.22
N GLU A 196 -11.36 -17.40 5.54
CA GLU A 196 -12.51 -18.12 6.11
C GLU A 196 -13.79 -17.32 5.83
N ARG A 197 -14.82 -17.98 5.33
CA ARG A 197 -16.08 -17.35 4.95
C ARG A 197 -17.27 -17.98 5.67
N PRO A 198 -18.40 -17.28 5.90
CA PRO A 198 -18.69 -15.92 5.43
C PRO A 198 -17.99 -14.84 6.24
N LEU A 199 -17.67 -13.70 5.60
CA LEU A 199 -17.19 -12.51 6.28
C LEU A 199 -18.37 -11.63 6.74
N ILE A 200 -18.18 -10.85 7.80
CA ILE A 200 -19.18 -9.92 8.35
C ILE A 200 -19.43 -8.76 7.36
N VAL A 201 -18.40 -8.36 6.62
CA VAL A 201 -18.46 -7.26 5.65
C VAL A 201 -18.23 -7.77 4.23
N THR A 202 -18.65 -6.98 3.24
CA THR A 202 -18.37 -7.26 1.84
C THR A 202 -16.86 -7.17 1.58
N ASP A 203 -16.29 -8.26 1.07
CA ASP A 203 -14.88 -8.35 0.71
C ASP A 203 -14.62 -7.67 -0.65
N GLN A 204 -14.31 -6.40 -0.62
CA GLN A 204 -14.20 -5.59 -1.85
C GLN A 204 -12.91 -4.79 -1.99
N TRP A 205 -12.06 -4.75 -0.96
CA TRP A 205 -10.78 -4.05 -0.98
C TRP A 205 -9.62 -5.04 -0.91
N MET A 206 -8.78 -5.04 -1.92
CA MET A 206 -7.71 -6.02 -2.09
C MET A 206 -6.82 -6.15 -0.84
N TYR A 207 -6.44 -5.04 -0.21
CA TYR A 207 -5.59 -5.08 0.98
C TYR A 207 -6.29 -5.65 2.22
N HIS A 208 -7.63 -5.53 2.32
CA HIS A 208 -8.40 -6.19 3.38
C HIS A 208 -8.55 -7.67 3.13
N SER A 209 -8.71 -8.10 1.88
CA SER A 209 -8.70 -9.53 1.53
C SER A 209 -7.40 -10.21 1.99
N ARG A 210 -6.26 -9.53 1.91
CA ARG A 210 -4.99 -10.03 2.48
C ARG A 210 -5.06 -10.20 4.00
N LEU A 211 -5.66 -9.24 4.73
CA LEU A 211 -5.81 -9.33 6.18
C LEU A 211 -6.61 -10.56 6.58
N TYR A 212 -7.75 -10.82 5.92
CA TYR A 212 -8.58 -11.99 6.20
C TYR A 212 -7.84 -13.31 5.96
N ARG A 213 -7.08 -13.38 4.85
CA ARG A 213 -6.26 -14.56 4.52
C ARG A 213 -5.15 -14.77 5.55
N ALA A 214 -4.45 -13.71 5.92
CA ALA A 214 -3.41 -13.76 6.95
C ALA A 214 -3.98 -14.18 8.31
N ALA A 215 -5.13 -13.64 8.72
CA ALA A 215 -5.82 -14.01 9.94
C ALA A 215 -6.21 -15.49 9.95
N THR A 216 -6.74 -16.01 8.83
CA THR A 216 -7.07 -17.43 8.69
C THR A 216 -5.84 -18.32 8.84
N TYR A 217 -4.71 -17.93 8.27
CA TYR A 217 -3.45 -18.67 8.43
C TYR A 217 -2.97 -18.68 9.88
N VAL A 218 -2.94 -17.50 10.53
CA VAL A 218 -2.49 -17.37 11.92
C VAL A 218 -3.38 -18.13 12.89
N LYS A 219 -4.70 -18.07 12.72
CA LYS A 219 -5.67 -18.85 13.52
C LYS A 219 -5.32 -20.35 13.61
N ASN A 220 -4.72 -20.89 12.56
CA ASN A 220 -4.34 -22.29 12.45
C ASN A 220 -2.86 -22.54 12.72
N SER A 221 -2.11 -21.54 13.20
CA SER A 221 -0.68 -21.64 13.49
C SER A 221 -0.43 -21.72 14.99
N GLU A 222 0.50 -22.60 15.40
CA GLU A 222 0.90 -22.73 16.81
C GLU A 222 2.03 -21.77 17.22
N CYS A 223 2.69 -21.13 16.24
CA CYS A 223 3.86 -20.29 16.48
C CYS A 223 3.68 -18.82 16.05
N LEU A 224 2.47 -18.42 15.70
CA LEU A 224 2.15 -17.07 15.27
C LEU A 224 0.93 -16.51 15.99
N ASP A 225 1.01 -15.25 16.37
CA ASP A 225 -0.13 -14.42 16.74
C ASP A 225 -0.26 -13.25 15.76
N LEU A 226 -1.45 -12.63 15.70
CA LEU A 226 -1.72 -11.50 14.82
C LEU A 226 -2.03 -10.25 15.64
N ILE A 227 -1.38 -9.15 15.28
CA ILE A 227 -1.69 -7.80 15.77
C ILE A 227 -2.10 -6.96 14.56
N GLN A 228 -3.33 -6.48 14.55
CA GLN A 228 -3.80 -5.59 13.49
C GLN A 228 -3.54 -4.13 13.84
N LEU A 229 -2.88 -3.41 12.93
CA LEU A 229 -2.76 -1.96 12.99
C LEU A 229 -3.92 -1.30 12.26
N ASN A 230 -4.63 -0.44 12.97
CA ASN A 230 -5.76 0.31 12.44
C ASN A 230 -5.42 1.78 12.29
N SER A 231 -5.82 2.38 11.18
CA SER A 231 -5.72 3.83 11.00
C SER A 231 -6.87 4.53 11.73
N PHE A 232 -6.53 5.48 12.59
CA PHE A 232 -7.54 6.33 13.22
C PHE A 232 -8.39 7.03 12.13
N GLY A 233 -9.71 7.00 12.32
CA GLY A 233 -10.68 7.54 11.35
C GLY A 233 -11.05 6.59 10.20
N CYS A 234 -10.44 5.40 10.10
CA CYS A 234 -10.84 4.41 9.10
C CYS A 234 -12.07 3.61 9.58
N GLY A 235 -13.23 3.89 8.99
CA GLY A 235 -14.48 3.20 9.34
C GLY A 235 -14.45 1.70 8.99
N LEU A 236 -13.74 1.29 7.95
CA LEU A 236 -13.64 -0.12 7.59
C LEU A 236 -12.72 -0.87 8.57
N ASP A 237 -11.57 -0.32 8.95
CA ASP A 237 -10.70 -0.95 9.96
C ASP A 237 -11.44 -1.18 11.29
N ALA A 238 -12.38 -0.30 11.64
CA ALA A 238 -13.16 -0.41 12.88
C ALA A 238 -14.10 -1.62 12.91
N VAL A 239 -14.45 -2.22 11.76
CA VAL A 239 -15.39 -3.34 11.66
C VAL A 239 -14.76 -4.62 11.08
N THR A 240 -13.49 -4.59 10.73
CA THR A 240 -12.76 -5.74 10.16
C THR A 240 -11.89 -6.48 11.18
N THR A 241 -11.90 -6.04 12.44
CA THR A 241 -11.15 -6.66 13.54
C THR A 241 -11.87 -7.85 14.19
N ASP A 242 -13.14 -8.04 13.90
CA ASP A 242 -13.95 -9.17 14.39
C ASP A 242 -13.77 -10.40 13.48
#